data_1f21c28020a0a3543f6207f85d117c66
#
_entry.id   1f21c28020a0a3543f6207f85d117c66
#
_cell.length_a   1.000
_cell.length_b   1.000
_cell.length_c   1.000
_cell.angle_alpha   90.00
_cell.angle_beta   90.00
_cell.angle_gamma   90.00
#
_symmetry.space_group_name_H-M   'P 1'
#
loop_
_entity.id
_entity.type
_entity.pdbx_description
1 polymer ?
#
loop_
_entity_poly.entity_id
_entity_poly.type
_entity_poly.pdbx_seq_one_letter_code
_entity_poly.pdbx_strand_id
1 'polypeptide(L)'
;MIPYFPKQISNRAIIVYLISLAIVSLVYIQYAMRIEYMLVGIVCVCCFFLCLSNWSKDWKTLTEKRFLQRILFIALIIRLIWVVVSYFYYSRVTGIPFEYGAADSLGYHEEAEWLASEPWSVAWNYYFGPGSVGVSDVGYPLYLTILYKAFGPIIIIPRILKAILGTWMCYLVYKISSRTFDESTTRLSVMMCALMPNLIIYCGYHLKETEMLFLICAFLERADYLFRSKKLFFINILVPSLLVGSLFFFRTVIGVAAAFAFATAALFSSTPSMKKGWKRFAIIGWGLLCVLVAGGGVILTEIEGLWEDREDNVSRKRLEQVSRGNQWAQYATGTVMAPMVFVLPFSTMVDVDQQYGQQEKHGGNFIRNFMGLFAILAIYEALRRKEWRNFSLIGAFTIAYLGVVSLSGFSNSERFLLPGLPCLIMMWAYGIATLRAKTFKLLNWWCVLVFFMEVGWAYFKLGSRGLF
;
A
#
# COMPACT_ATOMS: atom_id res chain seq x y z
N MET A 1 7.16 25.92 -8.20
CA MET A 1 6.47 24.64 -8.04
C MET A 1 5.14 24.66 -8.78
N ILE A 2 4.68 23.53 -9.30
CA ILE A 2 3.39 23.47 -10.01
C ILE A 2 2.28 23.32 -8.95
N PRO A 3 1.30 24.24 -8.88
CA PRO A 3 0.32 24.26 -7.77
C PRO A 3 -0.89 23.33 -7.98
N TYR A 4 -0.91 22.55 -9.05
CA TYR A 4 -2.00 21.62 -9.39
C TYR A 4 -1.48 20.46 -10.23
N PHE A 5 -2.27 19.43 -10.38
CA PHE A 5 -1.94 18.26 -11.23
C PHE A 5 -2.09 18.64 -12.72
N PRO A 6 -1.03 18.55 -13.55
CA PRO A 6 -1.09 18.96 -14.94
C PRO A 6 -2.01 18.10 -15.80
N LYS A 7 -2.96 18.72 -16.52
CA LYS A 7 -3.88 18.03 -17.43
C LYS A 7 -3.16 17.20 -18.50
N GLN A 8 -1.97 17.66 -18.93
CA GLN A 8 -1.14 16.90 -19.89
C GLN A 8 -0.70 15.55 -19.37
N ILE A 9 -0.44 15.41 -18.06
CA ILE A 9 -0.11 14.12 -17.43
C ILE A 9 -1.34 13.23 -17.44
N SER A 10 -2.51 13.77 -17.02
CA SER A 10 -3.77 13.03 -17.01
C SER A 10 -4.13 12.48 -18.40
N ASN A 11 -4.10 13.32 -19.42
CA ASN A 11 -4.45 12.89 -20.77
C ASN A 11 -3.52 11.78 -21.29
N ARG A 12 -2.19 11.92 -21.06
CA ARG A 12 -1.23 10.90 -21.47
C ARG A 12 -1.43 9.59 -20.74
N ALA A 13 -1.65 9.62 -19.43
CA ALA A 13 -1.89 8.42 -18.64
C ALA A 13 -3.14 7.68 -19.13
N ILE A 14 -4.25 8.39 -19.35
CA ILE A 14 -5.49 7.81 -19.85
C ILE A 14 -5.30 7.22 -21.25
N ILE A 15 -4.63 7.95 -22.15
CA ILE A 15 -4.37 7.46 -23.52
C ILE A 15 -3.50 6.19 -23.49
N VAL A 16 -2.40 6.19 -22.73
CA VAL A 16 -1.51 5.01 -22.60
C VAL A 16 -2.30 3.82 -22.06
N TYR A 17 -3.12 4.03 -21.02
CA TYR A 17 -3.95 2.98 -20.45
C TYR A 17 -4.93 2.39 -21.48
N LEU A 18 -5.70 3.24 -22.17
CA LEU A 18 -6.68 2.79 -23.14
C LEU A 18 -6.04 2.07 -24.33
N ILE A 19 -4.90 2.56 -24.82
CA ILE A 19 -4.15 1.91 -25.90
C ILE A 19 -3.59 0.56 -25.41
N SER A 20 -3.00 0.49 -24.21
CA SER A 20 -2.48 -0.75 -23.65
C SER A 20 -3.60 -1.80 -23.50
N LEU A 21 -4.73 -1.39 -22.91
CA LEU A 21 -5.89 -2.27 -22.74
C LEU A 21 -6.42 -2.78 -24.07
N ALA A 22 -6.58 -1.89 -25.07
CA ALA A 22 -7.07 -2.26 -26.39
C ALA A 22 -6.10 -3.23 -27.11
N ILE A 23 -4.80 -2.94 -27.10
CA ILE A 23 -3.80 -3.78 -27.76
C ILE A 23 -3.69 -5.13 -27.08
N VAL A 24 -3.62 -5.19 -25.75
CA VAL A 24 -3.58 -6.46 -25.02
C VAL A 24 -4.83 -7.29 -25.30
N SER A 25 -6.03 -6.68 -25.31
CA SER A 25 -7.29 -7.38 -25.60
C SER A 25 -7.38 -7.87 -27.04
N LEU A 26 -6.80 -7.14 -28.01
CA LEU A 26 -6.79 -7.56 -29.42
C LEU A 26 -5.73 -8.64 -29.70
N VAL A 27 -4.52 -8.48 -29.16
CA VAL A 27 -3.43 -9.43 -29.37
C VAL A 27 -3.72 -10.77 -28.68
N TYR A 28 -4.32 -10.73 -27.51
CA TYR A 28 -4.66 -11.90 -26.70
C TYR A 28 -6.18 -12.09 -26.59
N ILE A 29 -6.88 -12.04 -27.71
CA ILE A 29 -8.36 -12.06 -27.75
C ILE A 29 -8.98 -13.27 -27.05
N GLN A 30 -8.31 -14.43 -27.09
CA GLN A 30 -8.76 -15.65 -26.40
C GLN A 30 -8.64 -15.56 -24.87
N TYR A 31 -7.78 -14.67 -24.40
CA TYR A 31 -7.52 -14.40 -22.99
C TYR A 31 -7.90 -12.96 -22.63
N ALA A 32 -8.82 -12.36 -23.40
CA ALA A 32 -9.29 -11.02 -23.11
C ALA A 32 -10.01 -11.00 -21.75
N MET A 33 -9.68 -10.01 -20.95
CA MET A 33 -10.28 -9.81 -19.63
C MET A 33 -11.80 -9.60 -19.75
N ARG A 34 -12.57 -10.00 -18.75
CA ARG A 34 -14.03 -9.80 -18.73
C ARG A 34 -14.36 -8.31 -18.82
N ILE A 35 -15.44 -8.01 -19.54
CA ILE A 35 -15.87 -6.62 -19.81
C ILE A 35 -16.10 -5.84 -18.53
N GLU A 36 -16.65 -6.47 -17.49
CA GLU A 36 -16.87 -5.82 -16.20
C GLU A 36 -15.57 -5.29 -15.57
N TYR A 37 -14.48 -6.06 -15.60
CA TYR A 37 -13.19 -5.61 -15.10
C TYR A 37 -12.54 -4.54 -15.98
N MET A 38 -12.70 -4.64 -17.30
CA MET A 38 -12.27 -3.57 -18.21
C MET A 38 -12.95 -2.24 -17.87
N LEU A 39 -14.28 -2.26 -17.68
CA LEU A 39 -15.05 -1.08 -17.32
C LEU A 39 -14.64 -0.51 -15.95
N VAL A 40 -14.47 -1.36 -14.94
CA VAL A 40 -13.99 -0.94 -13.61
C VAL A 40 -12.63 -0.26 -13.73
N GLY A 41 -11.70 -0.84 -14.48
CA GLY A 41 -10.38 -0.24 -14.69
C GLY A 41 -10.44 1.10 -15.43
N ILE A 42 -11.26 1.21 -16.48
CA ILE A 42 -11.46 2.48 -17.22
C ILE A 42 -12.01 3.55 -16.27
N VAL A 43 -13.04 3.22 -15.50
CA VAL A 43 -13.61 4.14 -14.51
C VAL A 43 -12.57 4.54 -13.48
N CYS A 44 -11.82 3.60 -12.90
CA CYS A 44 -10.77 3.86 -11.92
C CYS A 44 -9.69 4.82 -12.45
N VAL A 45 -9.15 4.54 -13.64
CA VAL A 45 -8.07 5.34 -14.24
C VAL A 45 -8.58 6.72 -14.64
N CYS A 46 -9.74 6.78 -15.34
CA CYS A 46 -10.33 8.04 -15.77
C CYS A 46 -10.71 8.91 -14.56
N CYS A 47 -11.42 8.37 -13.58
CA CYS A 47 -11.80 9.11 -12.38
C CYS A 47 -10.58 9.62 -11.63
N PHE A 48 -9.55 8.79 -11.40
CA PHE A 48 -8.34 9.22 -10.71
C PHE A 48 -7.70 10.42 -11.42
N PHE A 49 -7.36 10.30 -12.69
CA PHE A 49 -6.63 11.35 -13.40
C PHE A 49 -7.46 12.59 -13.72
N LEU A 50 -8.74 12.44 -14.11
CA LEU A 50 -9.61 13.57 -14.43
C LEU A 50 -10.01 14.35 -13.18
N CYS A 51 -10.45 13.66 -12.12
CA CYS A 51 -10.77 14.32 -10.85
C CYS A 51 -9.54 15.01 -10.28
N LEU A 52 -8.38 14.34 -10.28
CA LEU A 52 -7.16 14.92 -9.76
C LEU A 52 -6.77 16.18 -10.52
N SER A 53 -6.81 16.20 -11.87
CA SER A 53 -6.44 17.38 -12.66
C SER A 53 -7.43 18.52 -12.53
N ASN A 54 -8.73 18.25 -12.53
CA ASN A 54 -9.76 19.27 -12.44
C ASN A 54 -9.86 19.84 -11.02
N TRP A 55 -10.04 18.98 -10.02
CA TRP A 55 -10.22 19.43 -8.63
C TRP A 55 -8.98 20.10 -8.07
N SER A 56 -7.76 19.63 -8.39
CA SER A 56 -6.55 20.29 -7.90
C SER A 56 -6.42 21.72 -8.44
N LYS A 57 -6.92 21.99 -9.65
CA LYS A 57 -6.96 23.31 -10.26
C LYS A 57 -8.06 24.18 -9.63
N ASP A 58 -9.27 23.63 -9.51
CA ASP A 58 -10.45 24.36 -9.04
C ASP A 58 -10.39 24.66 -7.55
N TRP A 59 -9.81 23.73 -6.78
CA TRP A 59 -9.74 23.83 -5.32
C TRP A 59 -8.48 24.52 -4.78
N LYS A 60 -7.58 24.99 -5.65
CA LYS A 60 -6.35 25.68 -5.23
C LYS A 60 -6.61 26.94 -4.40
N THR A 61 -7.75 27.60 -4.59
CA THR A 61 -8.17 28.81 -3.87
C THR A 61 -8.96 28.56 -2.62
N LEU A 62 -9.35 27.29 -2.34
CA LEU A 62 -10.07 26.93 -1.13
C LEU A 62 -9.19 27.13 0.10
N THR A 63 -9.80 27.60 1.19
CA THR A 63 -9.13 27.57 2.48
C THR A 63 -8.82 26.13 2.87
N GLU A 64 -7.75 25.94 3.62
CA GLU A 64 -7.28 24.62 4.11
C GLU A 64 -8.41 23.79 4.73
N LYS A 65 -9.20 24.42 5.64
CA LYS A 65 -10.32 23.78 6.31
C LYS A 65 -11.39 23.28 5.33
N ARG A 66 -11.80 24.14 4.37
CA ARG A 66 -12.82 23.77 3.37
C ARG A 66 -12.33 22.69 2.42
N PHE A 67 -11.06 22.78 2.00
CA PHE A 67 -10.42 21.74 1.19
C PHE A 67 -10.46 20.39 1.91
N LEU A 68 -9.98 20.35 3.16
CA LEU A 68 -9.89 19.11 3.93
C LEU A 68 -11.27 18.50 4.19
N GLN A 69 -12.26 19.32 4.56
CA GLN A 69 -13.63 18.85 4.75
C GLN A 69 -14.21 18.21 3.49
N ARG A 70 -14.03 18.86 2.32
CA ARG A 70 -14.53 18.33 1.04
C ARG A 70 -13.87 17.02 0.65
N ILE A 71 -12.53 16.96 0.68
CA ILE A 71 -11.81 15.77 0.23
C ILE A 71 -12.04 14.58 1.15
N LEU A 72 -12.11 14.78 2.48
CA LEU A 72 -12.40 13.72 3.43
C LEU A 72 -13.85 13.22 3.31
N PHE A 73 -14.81 14.13 3.09
CA PHE A 73 -16.19 13.74 2.84
C PHE A 73 -16.31 12.88 1.57
N ILE A 74 -15.69 13.30 0.47
CA ILE A 74 -15.68 12.53 -0.78
C ILE A 74 -14.97 11.17 -0.56
N ALA A 75 -13.83 11.15 0.14
CA ALA A 75 -13.10 9.92 0.45
C ALA A 75 -13.96 8.92 1.24
N LEU A 76 -14.75 9.40 2.20
CA LEU A 76 -15.67 8.56 2.98
C LEU A 76 -16.80 8.02 2.11
N ILE A 77 -17.47 8.89 1.36
CA ILE A 77 -18.61 8.51 0.53
C ILE A 77 -18.21 7.47 -0.53
N ILE A 78 -17.11 7.69 -1.24
CA ILE A 78 -16.65 6.73 -2.26
C ILE A 78 -16.36 5.35 -1.63
N ARG A 79 -15.71 5.32 -0.46
CA ARG A 79 -15.41 4.06 0.24
C ARG A 79 -16.67 3.37 0.75
N LEU A 80 -17.62 4.11 1.30
CA LEU A 80 -18.91 3.55 1.76
C LEU A 80 -19.71 2.99 0.58
N ILE A 81 -19.78 3.72 -0.53
CA ILE A 81 -20.44 3.22 -1.75
C ILE A 81 -19.76 1.92 -2.20
N TRP A 82 -18.42 1.89 -2.23
CA TRP A 82 -17.69 0.69 -2.64
C TRP A 82 -17.94 -0.49 -1.67
N VAL A 83 -17.97 -0.26 -0.37
CA VAL A 83 -18.29 -1.29 0.64
C VAL A 83 -19.65 -1.91 0.37
N VAL A 84 -20.67 -1.09 0.09
CA VAL A 84 -22.03 -1.58 -0.20
C VAL A 84 -22.06 -2.31 -1.55
N VAL A 85 -21.51 -1.70 -2.61
CA VAL A 85 -21.50 -2.28 -3.96
C VAL A 85 -20.75 -3.61 -3.97
N SER A 86 -19.56 -3.67 -3.39
CA SER A 86 -18.76 -4.90 -3.35
C SER A 86 -19.41 -6.01 -2.54
N TYR A 87 -20.10 -5.68 -1.43
CA TYR A 87 -20.86 -6.66 -0.65
C TYR A 87 -21.91 -7.37 -1.50
N PHE A 88 -22.76 -6.62 -2.20
CA PHE A 88 -23.81 -7.20 -3.06
C PHE A 88 -23.24 -7.86 -4.32
N TYR A 89 -22.21 -7.26 -4.92
CA TYR A 89 -21.55 -7.83 -6.09
C TYR A 89 -20.98 -9.20 -5.80
N TYR A 90 -20.17 -9.33 -4.75
CA TYR A 90 -19.59 -10.64 -4.41
C TYR A 90 -20.65 -11.64 -3.98
N SER A 91 -21.63 -11.25 -3.16
CA SER A 91 -22.73 -12.13 -2.78
C SER A 91 -23.44 -12.72 -4.00
N ARG A 92 -23.55 -11.95 -5.08
CA ARG A 92 -24.17 -12.41 -6.33
C ARG A 92 -23.28 -13.33 -7.16
N VAL A 93 -21.97 -13.05 -7.21
CA VAL A 93 -21.05 -13.72 -8.15
C VAL A 93 -20.39 -14.93 -7.53
N THR A 94 -20.07 -14.90 -6.23
CA THR A 94 -19.43 -16.01 -5.50
C THR A 94 -20.39 -16.79 -4.60
N GLY A 95 -21.63 -16.30 -4.44
CA GLY A 95 -22.62 -16.90 -3.52
C GLY A 95 -22.45 -16.47 -2.06
N ILE A 96 -21.36 -15.80 -1.73
CA ILE A 96 -21.00 -15.32 -0.37
C ILE A 96 -20.44 -13.89 -0.48
N PRO A 97 -20.53 -13.05 0.55
CA PRO A 97 -20.08 -11.65 0.44
C PRO A 97 -18.55 -11.49 0.51
N PHE A 98 -17.79 -12.41 -0.10
CA PHE A 98 -16.33 -12.39 -0.13
C PHE A 98 -15.82 -12.37 -1.58
N GLU A 99 -14.67 -11.75 -1.77
CA GLU A 99 -13.98 -11.64 -3.06
C GLU A 99 -13.59 -13.01 -3.64
N TYR A 100 -13.29 -13.06 -4.93
CA TYR A 100 -12.81 -14.28 -5.57
C TYR A 100 -11.50 -14.78 -4.95
N GLY A 101 -11.42 -16.09 -4.69
CA GLY A 101 -10.23 -16.69 -4.07
C GLY A 101 -9.98 -16.21 -2.65
N ALA A 102 -11.06 -15.99 -1.90
CA ALA A 102 -11.10 -15.37 -0.57
C ALA A 102 -10.59 -16.28 0.57
N ALA A 103 -9.61 -17.15 0.33
CA ALA A 103 -9.14 -18.10 1.36
C ALA A 103 -8.77 -17.40 2.68
N ASP A 104 -7.98 -16.32 2.62
CA ASP A 104 -7.59 -15.58 3.82
C ASP A 104 -8.78 -14.82 4.44
N SER A 105 -9.66 -14.23 3.63
CA SER A 105 -10.84 -13.51 4.12
C SER A 105 -11.83 -14.41 4.81
N LEU A 106 -12.04 -15.62 4.29
CA LEU A 106 -12.87 -16.66 4.90
C LEU A 106 -12.22 -17.18 6.18
N GLY A 107 -10.93 -17.52 6.14
CA GLY A 107 -10.20 -17.99 7.31
C GLY A 107 -10.26 -17.00 8.47
N TYR A 108 -10.04 -15.70 8.23
CA TYR A 108 -10.17 -14.68 9.27
C TYR A 108 -11.60 -14.54 9.79
N HIS A 109 -12.61 -14.70 8.93
CA HIS A 109 -14.01 -14.65 9.33
C HIS A 109 -14.38 -15.83 10.21
N GLU A 110 -14.11 -17.06 9.77
CA GLU A 110 -14.44 -18.30 10.46
C GLU A 110 -13.72 -18.39 11.80
N GLU A 111 -12.42 -18.06 11.84
CA GLU A 111 -11.64 -18.01 13.08
C GLU A 111 -12.24 -17.01 14.08
N ALA A 112 -12.56 -15.79 13.62
CA ALA A 112 -13.12 -14.76 14.48
C ALA A 112 -14.54 -15.09 14.95
N GLU A 113 -15.37 -15.72 14.11
CA GLU A 113 -16.72 -16.16 14.45
C GLU A 113 -16.69 -17.26 15.52
N TRP A 114 -15.82 -18.26 15.33
CA TRP A 114 -15.61 -19.31 16.32
C TRP A 114 -15.15 -18.72 17.65
N LEU A 115 -14.09 -17.92 17.68
CA LEU A 115 -13.57 -17.32 18.90
C LEU A 115 -14.55 -16.30 19.54
N ALA A 116 -15.43 -15.71 18.75
CA ALA A 116 -16.48 -14.85 19.28
C ALA A 116 -17.55 -15.63 20.05
N SER A 117 -17.82 -16.88 19.71
CA SER A 117 -18.74 -17.75 20.44
C SER A 117 -18.16 -18.29 21.74
N GLU A 118 -16.82 -18.37 21.85
CA GLU A 118 -16.12 -18.92 23.00
C GLU A 118 -15.88 -17.88 24.12
N PRO A 119 -15.67 -18.26 25.38
CA PRO A 119 -15.23 -17.35 26.45
C PRO A 119 -13.93 -16.62 26.13
N TRP A 120 -13.73 -15.42 26.70
CA TRP A 120 -12.48 -14.67 26.52
C TRP A 120 -11.21 -15.41 26.93
N SER A 121 -11.27 -16.30 27.90
CA SER A 121 -10.14 -17.14 28.30
C SER A 121 -9.67 -18.08 27.19
N VAL A 122 -10.60 -18.63 26.41
CA VAL A 122 -10.29 -19.48 25.26
C VAL A 122 -9.62 -18.64 24.14
N ALA A 123 -10.20 -17.51 23.78
CA ALA A 123 -9.63 -16.62 22.78
C ALA A 123 -8.24 -16.11 23.19
N TRP A 124 -8.04 -15.80 24.48
CA TRP A 124 -6.74 -15.38 25.00
C TRP A 124 -5.70 -16.50 24.91
N ASN A 125 -6.05 -17.72 25.33
CA ASN A 125 -5.15 -18.86 25.26
C ASN A 125 -4.81 -19.26 23.83
N TYR A 126 -5.76 -19.12 22.90
CA TYR A 126 -5.54 -19.38 21.48
C TYR A 126 -4.48 -18.44 20.88
N TYR A 127 -4.57 -17.14 21.16
CA TYR A 127 -3.64 -16.16 20.60
C TYR A 127 -2.32 -16.02 21.37
N PHE A 128 -2.33 -16.20 22.69
CA PHE A 128 -1.20 -15.87 23.55
C PHE A 128 -0.78 -16.99 24.51
N GLY A 129 -1.48 -18.12 24.49
CA GLY A 129 -1.18 -19.28 25.34
C GLY A 129 0.02 -20.11 24.86
N PRO A 130 0.43 -21.10 25.67
CA PRO A 130 1.47 -22.04 25.25
C PRO A 130 1.03 -22.84 24.01
N GLY A 131 1.82 -22.77 22.94
CA GLY A 131 1.49 -23.41 21.65
C GLY A 131 0.66 -22.54 20.70
N SER A 132 0.56 -21.22 20.96
CA SER A 132 -0.09 -20.28 20.05
C SER A 132 0.60 -20.23 18.67
N VAL A 133 -0.18 -19.86 17.64
CA VAL A 133 0.24 -19.85 16.22
C VAL A 133 1.36 -18.85 15.93
N GLY A 134 1.85 -18.10 16.93
CA GLY A 134 2.86 -17.04 16.77
C GLY A 134 2.23 -15.64 16.91
N VAL A 135 3.07 -14.62 16.95
CA VAL A 135 2.64 -13.23 17.18
C VAL A 135 2.19 -12.55 15.88
N SER A 136 2.75 -12.98 14.76
CA SER A 136 2.41 -12.44 13.43
C SER A 136 1.00 -12.88 13.02
N ASP A 137 0.31 -11.99 12.34
CA ASP A 137 -1.04 -12.21 11.80
C ASP A 137 -2.19 -12.35 12.82
N VAL A 138 -1.91 -12.30 14.13
CA VAL A 138 -2.94 -12.34 15.22
C VAL A 138 -3.80 -11.06 15.26
N GLY A 139 -3.22 -9.92 14.87
CA GLY A 139 -3.85 -8.61 15.08
C GLY A 139 -5.21 -8.46 14.41
N TYR A 140 -5.37 -8.98 13.20
CA TYR A 140 -6.62 -8.84 12.46
C TYR A 140 -7.72 -9.82 12.93
N PRO A 141 -7.48 -11.12 13.10
CA PRO A 141 -8.45 -12.03 13.69
C PRO A 141 -8.90 -11.59 15.10
N LEU A 142 -7.97 -11.15 15.95
CA LEU A 142 -8.32 -10.62 17.27
C LEU A 142 -9.22 -9.39 17.18
N TYR A 143 -8.91 -8.44 16.27
CA TYR A 143 -9.75 -7.28 16.02
C TYR A 143 -11.16 -7.70 15.59
N LEU A 144 -11.28 -8.65 14.68
CA LEU A 144 -12.58 -9.18 14.24
C LEU A 144 -13.32 -9.89 15.38
N THR A 145 -12.60 -10.72 16.19
CA THR A 145 -13.18 -11.38 17.36
C THR A 145 -13.81 -10.39 18.34
N ILE A 146 -13.12 -9.26 18.61
CA ILE A 146 -13.65 -8.20 19.47
C ILE A 146 -14.93 -7.59 18.87
N LEU A 147 -14.92 -7.31 17.56
CA LEU A 147 -16.09 -6.76 16.87
C LEU A 147 -17.26 -7.75 16.86
N TYR A 148 -16.99 -9.03 16.60
CA TYR A 148 -18.04 -10.05 16.55
C TYR A 148 -18.63 -10.36 17.91
N LYS A 149 -17.84 -10.29 18.98
CA LYS A 149 -18.37 -10.36 20.35
C LYS A 149 -19.29 -9.17 20.70
N ALA A 150 -19.00 -7.99 20.16
CA ALA A 150 -19.78 -6.78 20.45
C ALA A 150 -21.06 -6.66 19.59
N PHE A 151 -20.99 -7.05 18.32
CA PHE A 151 -22.03 -6.77 17.33
C PHE A 151 -22.57 -8.02 16.61
N GLY A 152 -22.04 -9.21 16.91
CA GLY A 152 -22.27 -10.43 16.13
C GLY A 152 -21.40 -10.51 14.87
N PRO A 153 -21.39 -11.66 14.16
CA PRO A 153 -20.54 -11.90 12.97
C PRO A 153 -21.10 -11.22 11.71
N ILE A 154 -21.35 -9.92 11.79
CA ILE A 154 -21.93 -9.11 10.73
C ILE A 154 -20.82 -8.51 9.87
N ILE A 155 -20.53 -9.11 8.71
CA ILE A 155 -19.42 -8.80 7.81
C ILE A 155 -19.38 -7.32 7.38
N ILE A 156 -20.53 -6.66 7.23
CA ILE A 156 -20.60 -5.27 6.77
C ILE A 156 -20.02 -4.29 7.79
N ILE A 157 -20.06 -4.60 9.10
CA ILE A 157 -19.57 -3.74 10.17
C ILE A 157 -18.06 -3.49 10.08
N PRO A 158 -17.19 -4.52 10.04
CA PRO A 158 -15.76 -4.33 9.83
C PRO A 158 -15.45 -3.55 8.55
N ARG A 159 -16.21 -3.76 7.45
CA ARG A 159 -16.00 -3.05 6.19
C ARG A 159 -16.37 -1.56 6.26
N ILE A 160 -17.44 -1.20 6.98
CA ILE A 160 -17.75 0.22 7.27
C ILE A 160 -16.63 0.86 8.10
N LEU A 161 -16.13 0.16 9.12
CA LEU A 161 -14.99 0.65 9.91
C LEU A 161 -13.75 0.86 9.04
N LYS A 162 -13.47 -0.03 8.06
CA LYS A 162 -12.39 0.16 7.07
C LYS A 162 -12.59 1.42 6.24
N ALA A 163 -13.81 1.73 5.82
CA ALA A 163 -14.09 2.97 5.09
C ALA A 163 -13.76 4.21 5.94
N ILE A 164 -14.08 4.18 7.24
CA ILE A 164 -13.74 5.24 8.20
C ILE A 164 -12.22 5.31 8.41
N LEU A 165 -11.55 4.19 8.67
CA LEU A 165 -10.09 4.14 8.87
C LEU A 165 -9.33 4.57 7.63
N GLY A 166 -9.77 4.15 6.42
CA GLY A 166 -9.19 4.57 5.15
C GLY A 166 -9.36 6.06 4.89
N THR A 167 -10.47 6.66 5.36
CA THR A 167 -10.66 8.11 5.31
C THR A 167 -9.77 8.83 6.32
N TRP A 168 -9.67 8.28 7.53
CA TRP A 168 -8.78 8.84 8.55
C TRP A 168 -7.31 8.74 8.12
N MET A 169 -6.91 7.69 7.44
CA MET A 169 -5.58 7.60 6.82
C MET A 169 -5.30 8.78 5.88
N CYS A 170 -6.27 9.22 5.07
CA CYS A 170 -6.10 10.43 4.22
C CYS A 170 -5.83 11.68 5.06
N TYR A 171 -6.47 11.81 6.22
CA TYR A 171 -6.19 12.90 7.17
C TYR A 171 -4.79 12.80 7.78
N LEU A 172 -4.32 11.60 8.11
CA LEU A 172 -2.95 11.40 8.61
C LEU A 172 -1.90 11.74 7.54
N VAL A 173 -2.14 11.34 6.29
CA VAL A 173 -1.30 11.74 5.14
C VAL A 173 -1.26 13.27 5.00
N TYR A 174 -2.40 13.96 5.18
CA TYR A 174 -2.43 15.42 5.23
C TYR A 174 -1.51 15.97 6.34
N LYS A 175 -1.63 15.46 7.57
CA LYS A 175 -0.81 15.93 8.70
C LYS A 175 0.69 15.71 8.50
N ILE A 176 1.09 14.57 7.94
CA ILE A 176 2.50 14.29 7.63
C ILE A 176 2.97 15.24 6.52
N SER A 177 2.20 15.33 5.44
CA SER A 177 2.58 16.12 4.27
C SER A 177 2.66 17.61 4.57
N SER A 178 1.72 18.16 5.36
CA SER A 178 1.70 19.59 5.71
C SER A 178 2.88 20.03 6.59
N ARG A 179 3.51 19.11 7.30
CA ARG A 179 4.72 19.39 8.09
C ARG A 179 6.00 19.19 7.27
N THR A 180 5.93 18.42 6.21
CA THR A 180 7.13 17.98 5.46
C THR A 180 7.30 18.71 4.16
N PHE A 181 6.20 19.04 3.47
CA PHE A 181 6.15 19.62 2.13
C PHE A 181 5.41 20.95 2.12
N ASP A 182 5.42 21.60 0.95
CA ASP A 182 4.62 22.77 0.66
C ASP A 182 3.12 22.44 0.52
N GLU A 183 2.29 23.49 0.51
CA GLU A 183 0.82 23.35 0.44
C GLU A 183 0.36 22.62 -0.83
N SER A 184 0.99 22.86 -1.98
CA SER A 184 0.64 22.21 -3.24
C SER A 184 0.88 20.70 -3.19
N THR A 185 2.05 20.29 -2.71
CA THR A 185 2.40 18.88 -2.51
C THR A 185 1.46 18.21 -1.51
N THR A 186 1.14 18.92 -0.41
CA THR A 186 0.22 18.42 0.62
C THR A 186 -1.17 18.15 0.04
N ARG A 187 -1.73 19.11 -0.69
CA ARG A 187 -3.07 18.97 -1.30
C ARG A 187 -3.09 17.82 -2.31
N LEU A 188 -2.09 17.71 -3.17
CA LEU A 188 -1.97 16.62 -4.14
C LEU A 188 -1.84 15.26 -3.45
N SER A 189 -1.05 15.14 -2.39
CA SER A 189 -0.89 13.89 -1.63
C SER A 189 -2.22 13.38 -1.09
N VAL A 190 -3.00 14.27 -0.48
CA VAL A 190 -4.31 13.91 0.10
C VAL A 190 -5.32 13.54 -0.98
N MET A 191 -5.36 14.30 -2.08
CA MET A 191 -6.27 14.00 -3.20
C MET A 191 -5.94 12.66 -3.85
N MET A 192 -4.65 12.38 -4.09
CA MET A 192 -4.22 11.09 -4.62
C MET A 192 -4.56 9.94 -3.65
N CYS A 193 -4.33 10.11 -2.35
CA CYS A 193 -4.67 9.11 -1.34
C CYS A 193 -6.18 8.85 -1.26
N ALA A 194 -7.00 9.91 -1.37
CA ALA A 194 -8.46 9.81 -1.35
C ALA A 194 -9.02 9.07 -2.57
N LEU A 195 -8.41 9.29 -3.75
CA LEU A 195 -8.89 8.79 -5.04
C LEU A 195 -8.19 7.50 -5.51
N MET A 196 -7.15 7.01 -4.80
CA MET A 196 -6.40 5.83 -5.22
C MET A 196 -7.27 4.57 -5.19
N PRO A 197 -7.54 3.91 -6.34
CA PRO A 197 -8.49 2.80 -6.42
C PRO A 197 -8.14 1.65 -5.49
N ASN A 198 -6.88 1.25 -5.40
CA ASN A 198 -6.47 0.15 -4.53
C ASN A 198 -6.79 0.43 -3.05
N LEU A 199 -6.64 1.68 -2.58
CA LEU A 199 -7.01 2.06 -1.20
C LEU A 199 -8.53 2.09 -0.98
N ILE A 200 -9.33 2.16 -2.03
CA ILE A 200 -10.80 2.09 -1.99
C ILE A 200 -11.25 0.63 -2.05
N ILE A 201 -10.70 -0.16 -2.97
CA ILE A 201 -11.08 -1.55 -3.20
C ILE A 201 -10.84 -2.40 -1.95
N TYR A 202 -9.72 -2.21 -1.26
CA TYR A 202 -9.42 -2.94 -0.02
C TYR A 202 -10.36 -2.64 1.14
N CYS A 203 -11.14 -1.55 1.10
CA CYS A 203 -12.20 -1.33 2.09
C CYS A 203 -13.36 -2.32 1.93
N GLY A 204 -13.58 -2.86 0.71
CA GLY A 204 -14.58 -3.87 0.42
C GLY A 204 -14.15 -5.32 0.71
N TYR A 205 -12.86 -5.58 0.90
CA TYR A 205 -12.33 -6.92 1.24
C TYR A 205 -12.32 -7.17 2.74
N HIS A 206 -12.40 -8.45 3.13
CA HIS A 206 -12.32 -8.85 4.53
C HIS A 206 -10.88 -9.22 4.92
N LEU A 207 -9.93 -8.34 4.53
CA LEU A 207 -8.49 -8.49 4.69
C LEU A 207 -7.91 -7.38 5.59
N LYS A 208 -6.77 -7.63 6.22
CA LYS A 208 -6.12 -6.74 7.22
C LYS A 208 -5.45 -5.48 6.66
N GLU A 209 -5.38 -5.32 5.34
CA GLU A 209 -4.56 -4.31 4.67
C GLU A 209 -4.96 -2.87 5.01
N THR A 210 -6.23 -2.56 5.12
CA THR A 210 -6.70 -1.20 5.43
C THR A 210 -6.32 -0.77 6.84
N GLU A 211 -6.48 -1.66 7.83
CA GLU A 211 -6.09 -1.44 9.22
C GLU A 211 -4.57 -1.27 9.33
N MET A 212 -3.79 -2.11 8.66
CA MET A 212 -2.33 -1.97 8.61
C MET A 212 -1.91 -0.63 8.04
N LEU A 213 -2.52 -0.19 6.93
CA LEU A 213 -2.24 1.11 6.31
C LEU A 213 -2.54 2.27 7.24
N PHE A 214 -3.66 2.19 7.96
CA PHE A 214 -4.01 3.17 8.98
C PHE A 214 -2.97 3.22 10.10
N LEU A 215 -2.56 2.07 10.63
CA LEU A 215 -1.54 1.97 11.69
C LEU A 215 -0.19 2.50 11.22
N ILE A 216 0.23 2.20 9.98
CA ILE A 216 1.47 2.74 9.39
C ILE A 216 1.41 4.27 9.34
N CYS A 217 0.32 4.83 8.79
CA CYS A 217 0.18 6.29 8.70
C CYS A 217 0.09 6.95 10.08
N ALA A 218 -0.58 6.31 11.05
CA ALA A 218 -0.63 6.78 12.43
C ALA A 218 0.75 6.76 13.09
N PHE A 219 1.53 5.70 12.89
CA PHE A 219 2.90 5.62 13.35
C PHE A 219 3.77 6.72 12.73
N LEU A 220 3.77 6.86 11.41
CA LEU A 220 4.56 7.88 10.72
C LEU A 220 4.18 9.29 11.18
N GLU A 221 2.89 9.57 11.39
CA GLU A 221 2.41 10.86 11.88
C GLU A 221 2.92 11.15 13.30
N ARG A 222 2.82 10.19 14.21
CA ARG A 222 3.26 10.34 15.59
C ARG A 222 4.79 10.42 15.70
N ALA A 223 5.51 9.64 14.93
CA ALA A 223 6.98 9.70 14.86
C ALA A 223 7.47 11.04 14.31
N ASP A 224 6.87 11.54 13.21
CA ASP A 224 7.20 12.87 12.66
C ASP A 224 6.89 13.98 13.67
N TYR A 225 5.74 13.91 14.36
CA TYR A 225 5.41 14.84 15.42
C TYR A 225 6.43 14.82 16.56
N LEU A 226 6.87 13.64 17.01
CA LEU A 226 7.89 13.49 18.05
C LEU A 226 9.21 14.13 17.62
N PHE A 227 9.64 13.93 16.37
CA PHE A 227 10.90 14.52 15.87
C PHE A 227 10.87 16.05 15.86
N ARG A 228 9.71 16.65 15.58
CA ARG A 228 9.52 18.11 15.52
C ARG A 228 9.21 18.73 16.88
N SER A 229 8.70 17.95 17.84
CA SER A 229 8.34 18.43 19.16
C SER A 229 9.55 18.94 19.94
N LYS A 230 9.42 20.12 20.56
CA LYS A 230 10.49 20.69 21.41
C LYS A 230 10.60 19.99 22.75
N LYS A 231 9.48 19.51 23.29
CA LYS A 231 9.41 18.86 24.61
C LYS A 231 9.22 17.36 24.42
N LEU A 232 9.96 16.58 25.20
CA LEU A 232 9.85 15.13 25.24
C LEU A 232 8.88 14.74 26.35
N PHE A 233 7.61 14.63 26.05
CA PHE A 233 6.64 14.05 26.98
C PHE A 233 6.63 12.52 26.78
N PHE A 234 6.46 11.79 27.89
CA PHE A 234 6.38 10.33 27.89
C PHE A 234 5.35 9.80 26.87
N ILE A 235 4.15 10.42 26.82
CA ILE A 235 3.10 10.04 25.88
C ILE A 235 3.53 10.14 24.40
N ASN A 236 4.42 11.10 24.06
CA ASN A 236 4.88 11.28 22.69
C ASN A 236 5.84 10.17 22.24
N ILE A 237 6.44 9.44 23.16
CA ILE A 237 7.26 8.25 22.89
C ILE A 237 6.39 7.00 22.96
N LEU A 238 5.52 6.92 23.96
CA LEU A 238 4.67 5.76 24.20
C LEU A 238 3.77 5.47 23.00
N VAL A 239 3.11 6.49 22.44
CA VAL A 239 2.16 6.29 21.32
C VAL A 239 2.83 5.71 20.06
N PRO A 240 3.94 6.26 19.51
CA PRO A 240 4.64 5.62 18.41
C PRO A 240 5.09 4.19 18.70
N SER A 241 5.53 3.93 19.95
CA SER A 241 5.99 2.61 20.37
C SER A 241 4.86 1.58 20.39
N LEU A 242 3.69 1.95 20.92
CA LEU A 242 2.50 1.10 20.88
C LEU A 242 2.04 0.83 19.45
N LEU A 243 2.13 1.84 18.56
CA LEU A 243 1.80 1.66 17.15
C LEU A 243 2.77 0.71 16.44
N VAL A 244 4.09 0.81 16.72
CA VAL A 244 5.07 -0.18 16.22
C VAL A 244 4.74 -1.57 16.75
N GLY A 245 4.48 -1.71 18.06
CA GLY A 245 4.05 -2.97 18.66
C GLY A 245 2.82 -3.53 17.96
N SER A 246 1.79 -2.71 17.73
CA SER A 246 0.58 -3.13 17.00
C SER A 246 0.90 -3.64 15.58
N LEU A 247 1.85 -2.99 14.88
CA LEU A 247 2.24 -3.43 13.53
C LEU A 247 2.88 -4.83 13.52
N PHE A 248 3.60 -5.22 14.58
CA PHE A 248 4.13 -6.59 14.71
C PHE A 248 3.01 -7.63 14.75
N PHE A 249 1.91 -7.36 15.45
CA PHE A 249 0.74 -8.26 15.51
C PHE A 249 0.01 -8.41 14.17
N PHE A 250 0.11 -7.41 13.27
CA PHE A 250 -0.49 -7.51 11.94
C PHE A 250 0.46 -8.16 10.92
N ARG A 251 1.76 -7.79 10.97
CA ARG A 251 2.81 -8.35 10.10
C ARG A 251 4.18 -7.94 10.60
N THR A 252 4.97 -8.91 11.04
CA THR A 252 6.31 -8.69 11.63
C THR A 252 7.21 -7.83 10.74
N VAL A 253 7.26 -8.08 9.44
CA VAL A 253 8.09 -7.30 8.49
C VAL A 253 7.77 -5.81 8.52
N ILE A 254 6.51 -5.43 8.69
CA ILE A 254 6.10 -4.01 8.76
C ILE A 254 6.57 -3.39 10.09
N GLY A 255 6.43 -4.12 11.18
CA GLY A 255 6.92 -3.69 12.50
C GLY A 255 8.44 -3.44 12.49
N VAL A 256 9.21 -4.35 11.90
CA VAL A 256 10.67 -4.20 11.72
C VAL A 256 10.99 -2.99 10.84
N ALA A 257 10.33 -2.84 9.71
CA ALA A 257 10.54 -1.70 8.80
C ALA A 257 10.20 -0.36 9.47
N ALA A 258 9.13 -0.31 10.29
CA ALA A 258 8.74 0.87 11.05
C ALA A 258 9.79 1.22 12.13
N ALA A 259 10.26 0.24 12.89
CA ALA A 259 11.29 0.43 13.89
C ALA A 259 12.63 0.88 13.27
N PHE A 260 13.03 0.27 12.15
CA PHE A 260 14.21 0.67 11.39
C PHE A 260 14.08 2.11 10.85
N ALA A 261 12.93 2.44 10.28
CA ALA A 261 12.66 3.80 9.78
C ALA A 261 12.72 4.83 10.91
N PHE A 262 12.21 4.49 12.09
CA PHE A 262 12.24 5.34 13.27
C PHE A 262 13.66 5.62 13.73
N ALA A 263 14.50 4.59 13.87
CA ALA A 263 15.89 4.72 14.23
C ALA A 263 16.70 5.51 13.20
N THR A 264 16.55 5.18 11.91
CA THR A 264 17.24 5.85 10.79
C THR A 264 16.84 7.31 10.69
N ALA A 265 15.55 7.62 10.80
CA ALA A 265 15.07 8.99 10.77
C ALA A 265 15.56 9.80 11.99
N ALA A 266 15.68 9.18 13.17
CA ALA A 266 16.26 9.82 14.35
C ALA A 266 17.74 10.20 14.14
N LEU A 267 18.50 9.35 13.46
CA LEU A 267 19.90 9.60 13.13
C LEU A 267 20.07 10.77 12.14
N PHE A 268 19.27 10.79 11.07
CA PHE A 268 19.46 11.70 9.95
C PHE A 268 18.58 12.94 9.97
N SER A 269 17.59 13.02 10.86
CA SER A 269 16.70 14.18 10.97
C SER A 269 17.49 15.46 11.22
N SER A 270 17.20 16.47 10.41
CA SER A 270 17.76 17.82 10.52
C SER A 270 16.93 18.76 11.41
N THR A 271 15.84 18.27 12.01
CA THR A 271 14.97 19.11 12.84
C THR A 271 15.74 19.70 14.03
N PRO A 272 15.51 20.99 14.35
CA PRO A 272 16.21 21.63 15.47
C PRO A 272 16.04 20.90 16.79
N SER A 273 14.89 20.25 16.97
CA SER A 273 14.58 19.45 18.15
C SER A 273 15.47 18.22 18.31
N MET A 274 15.92 17.62 17.20
CA MET A 274 16.77 16.43 17.19
C MET A 274 18.27 16.74 17.24
N LYS A 275 18.66 18.01 17.12
CA LYS A 275 20.08 18.42 17.26
C LYS A 275 20.61 18.25 18.68
N LYS A 276 19.74 18.15 19.70
CA LYS A 276 20.14 17.80 21.08
C LYS A 276 20.48 16.31 21.15
N GLY A 277 21.77 15.97 21.22
CA GLY A 277 22.28 14.61 21.08
C GLY A 277 21.60 13.56 21.97
N TRP A 278 21.34 13.87 23.26
CA TRP A 278 20.73 12.93 24.20
C TRP A 278 19.30 12.46 23.75
N LYS A 279 18.50 13.36 23.16
CA LYS A 279 17.16 13.03 22.66
C LYS A 279 17.24 12.00 21.52
N ARG A 280 18.24 12.16 20.65
CA ARG A 280 18.51 11.25 19.56
C ARG A 280 18.89 9.87 20.08
N PHE A 281 19.79 9.79 21.06
CA PHE A 281 20.18 8.53 21.70
C PHE A 281 19.02 7.87 22.45
N ALA A 282 18.20 8.65 23.17
CA ALA A 282 17.05 8.12 23.87
C ALA A 282 16.01 7.49 22.90
N ILE A 283 15.74 8.13 21.77
CA ILE A 283 14.80 7.62 20.76
C ILE A 283 15.36 6.37 20.06
N ILE A 284 16.66 6.38 19.71
CA ILE A 284 17.31 5.22 19.09
C ILE A 284 17.35 4.05 20.07
N GLY A 285 17.78 4.28 21.32
CA GLY A 285 17.82 3.26 22.37
C GLY A 285 16.43 2.67 22.63
N TRP A 286 15.40 3.51 22.67
CA TRP A 286 14.03 3.06 22.82
C TRP A 286 13.53 2.26 21.61
N GLY A 287 13.83 2.71 20.39
CA GLY A 287 13.49 1.97 19.16
C GLY A 287 14.16 0.58 19.11
N LEU A 288 15.44 0.51 19.48
CA LEU A 288 16.17 -0.76 19.60
C LEU A 288 15.58 -1.65 20.70
N LEU A 289 15.22 -1.08 21.86
CA LEU A 289 14.56 -1.82 22.94
C LEU A 289 13.21 -2.38 22.48
N CYS A 290 12.40 -1.61 21.75
CA CYS A 290 11.15 -2.11 21.17
C CYS A 290 11.38 -3.28 20.21
N VAL A 291 12.42 -3.21 19.37
CA VAL A 291 12.81 -4.32 18.48
C VAL A 291 13.26 -5.54 19.29
N LEU A 292 14.07 -5.36 20.33
CA LEU A 292 14.55 -6.46 21.16
C LEU A 292 13.42 -7.11 21.98
N VAL A 293 12.52 -6.30 22.55
CA VAL A 293 11.39 -6.82 23.36
C VAL A 293 10.33 -7.47 22.50
N ALA A 294 10.00 -6.86 21.36
CA ALA A 294 9.04 -7.45 20.41
C ALA A 294 9.64 -8.65 19.66
N GLY A 295 10.99 -8.72 19.59
CA GLY A 295 11.72 -9.61 18.69
C GLY A 295 12.55 -10.69 19.34
N GLY A 296 12.67 -10.71 20.63
CA GLY A 296 13.58 -11.63 21.34
C GLY A 296 13.26 -13.11 21.12
N GLY A 297 13.75 -13.69 20.05
CA GLY A 297 13.54 -15.09 19.64
C GLY A 297 12.49 -15.26 18.53
N VAL A 298 11.31 -14.67 18.65
CA VAL A 298 10.19 -14.83 17.67
C VAL A 298 10.51 -14.16 16.33
N ILE A 299 11.16 -12.99 16.31
CA ILE A 299 11.54 -12.33 15.04
C ILE A 299 12.63 -13.12 14.31
N LEU A 300 13.60 -13.66 15.04
CA LEU A 300 14.68 -14.44 14.42
C LEU A 300 14.11 -15.72 13.79
N THR A 301 13.28 -16.45 14.50
CA THR A 301 12.62 -17.66 13.97
C THR A 301 11.63 -17.35 12.83
N GLU A 302 10.92 -16.22 12.87
CA GLU A 302 10.08 -15.79 11.74
C GLU A 302 10.91 -15.34 10.54
N ILE A 303 12.04 -14.64 10.74
CA ILE A 303 12.94 -14.27 9.64
C ILE A 303 13.60 -15.52 9.06
N GLU A 304 14.01 -16.47 9.89
CA GLU A 304 14.52 -17.76 9.46
C GLU A 304 13.44 -18.55 8.71
N GLY A 305 12.22 -18.66 9.26
CA GLY A 305 11.09 -19.29 8.59
C GLY A 305 10.70 -18.61 7.27
N LEU A 306 10.69 -17.26 7.20
CA LEU A 306 10.48 -16.54 5.94
C LEU A 306 11.61 -16.78 4.94
N TRP A 307 12.83 -17.08 5.41
CA TRP A 307 13.96 -17.40 4.54
C TRP A 307 13.90 -18.85 4.05
N GLU A 308 13.53 -19.79 4.91
CA GLU A 308 13.29 -21.20 4.59
C GLU A 308 12.06 -21.37 3.69
N ASP A 309 10.93 -20.73 4.01
CA ASP A 309 9.73 -20.69 3.18
C ASP A 309 10.00 -20.05 1.79
N ARG A 310 10.95 -19.13 1.71
CA ARG A 310 11.38 -18.57 0.43
C ARG A 310 12.10 -19.61 -0.43
N GLU A 311 13.01 -20.38 0.15
CA GLU A 311 13.72 -21.42 -0.60
C GLU A 311 12.76 -22.55 -1.02
N ASP A 312 11.84 -22.94 -0.17
CA ASP A 312 10.83 -23.96 -0.45
C ASP A 312 9.78 -23.46 -1.45
N ASN A 313 9.29 -22.23 -1.34
CA ASN A 313 8.33 -21.66 -2.28
C ASN A 313 8.98 -21.36 -3.63
N VAL A 314 10.22 -20.92 -3.67
CA VAL A 314 10.99 -20.74 -4.91
C VAL A 314 11.27 -22.10 -5.54
N SER A 315 11.58 -23.12 -4.75
CA SER A 315 11.86 -24.49 -5.24
C SER A 315 10.58 -25.18 -5.71
N ARG A 316 9.47 -25.09 -4.98
CA ARG A 316 8.15 -25.60 -5.41
C ARG A 316 7.63 -24.89 -6.65
N LYS A 317 7.70 -23.56 -6.70
CA LYS A 317 7.31 -22.78 -7.88
C LYS A 317 8.23 -23.08 -9.08
N ARG A 318 9.51 -23.34 -8.86
CA ARG A 318 10.42 -23.82 -9.90
C ARG A 318 10.00 -25.21 -10.42
N LEU A 319 9.67 -26.14 -9.54
CA LEU A 319 9.23 -27.49 -9.92
C LEU A 319 7.89 -27.49 -10.66
N GLU A 320 6.92 -26.68 -10.21
CA GLU A 320 5.62 -26.51 -10.87
C GLU A 320 5.73 -25.80 -12.22
N GLN A 321 6.65 -24.85 -12.36
CA GLN A 321 6.88 -24.07 -13.59
C GLN A 321 7.76 -24.80 -14.59
N VAL A 322 8.70 -25.64 -14.16
CA VAL A 322 9.53 -26.49 -15.07
C VAL A 322 8.67 -27.45 -15.88
N SER A 323 7.49 -27.82 -15.36
CA SER A 323 6.55 -28.70 -16.07
C SER A 323 5.63 -27.97 -17.07
N ARG A 324 5.53 -26.63 -17.06
CA ARG A 324 4.45 -25.90 -17.76
C ARG A 324 4.80 -24.62 -18.49
N GLY A 325 6.03 -24.05 -18.41
CA GLY A 325 6.22 -22.70 -18.96
C GLY A 325 7.64 -22.31 -19.38
N ASN A 326 7.75 -21.11 -19.96
CA ASN A 326 8.98 -20.53 -20.47
C ASN A 326 10.00 -20.27 -19.35
N GLN A 327 11.20 -20.83 -19.46
CA GLN A 327 12.29 -20.68 -18.48
C GLN A 327 12.65 -19.23 -18.18
N TRP A 328 12.53 -18.31 -19.15
CA TRP A 328 12.83 -16.89 -18.95
C TRP A 328 11.84 -16.20 -18.00
N ALA A 329 10.58 -16.64 -17.99
CA ALA A 329 9.57 -16.11 -17.06
C ALA A 329 9.89 -16.48 -15.59
N GLN A 330 10.62 -17.57 -15.37
CA GLN A 330 11.04 -18.03 -14.04
C GLN A 330 12.14 -17.15 -13.45
N TYR A 331 13.07 -16.66 -14.29
CA TYR A 331 14.15 -15.80 -13.84
C TYR A 331 13.73 -14.34 -13.64
N ALA A 332 12.62 -13.92 -14.26
CA ALA A 332 12.12 -12.54 -14.14
C ALA A 332 11.50 -12.22 -12.77
N THR A 333 11.22 -13.23 -11.94
CA THR A 333 10.66 -13.05 -10.60
C THR A 333 11.76 -12.90 -9.55
N GLY A 334 11.78 -11.83 -8.80
CA GLY A 334 12.72 -11.58 -7.71
C GLY A 334 13.82 -10.60 -8.08
N THR A 335 15.05 -11.06 -8.34
CA THR A 335 16.23 -10.20 -8.45
C THR A 335 16.14 -9.20 -9.61
N VAL A 336 15.56 -9.60 -10.76
CA VAL A 336 15.40 -8.71 -11.94
C VAL A 336 14.32 -7.65 -11.69
N MET A 337 13.31 -7.97 -10.91
CA MET A 337 12.20 -7.05 -10.62
C MET A 337 12.49 -6.12 -9.43
N ALA A 338 13.49 -6.42 -8.59
CA ALA A 338 13.82 -5.62 -7.42
C ALA A 338 14.06 -4.12 -7.73
N PRO A 339 14.78 -3.71 -8.79
CA PRO A 339 14.95 -2.30 -9.13
C PRO A 339 13.64 -1.60 -9.52
N MET A 340 12.61 -2.36 -9.92
CA MET A 340 11.33 -1.85 -10.38
C MET A 340 10.29 -1.69 -9.27
N VAL A 341 10.67 -1.84 -8.01
CA VAL A 341 9.76 -1.84 -6.85
C VAL A 341 8.86 -0.59 -6.74
N PHE A 342 9.30 0.56 -7.27
CA PHE A 342 8.50 1.79 -7.32
C PHE A 342 7.39 1.73 -8.38
N VAL A 343 7.49 0.80 -9.32
CA VAL A 343 6.57 0.63 -10.44
C VAL A 343 5.67 -0.60 -10.23
N LEU A 344 6.17 -1.64 -9.60
CA LEU A 344 5.45 -2.90 -9.35
C LEU A 344 4.22 -2.70 -8.45
N PRO A 345 3.19 -3.57 -8.55
CA PRO A 345 3.03 -4.66 -9.50
C PRO A 345 2.51 -4.18 -10.84
N PHE A 346 2.82 -4.89 -11.93
CA PHE A 346 2.24 -4.57 -13.23
C PHE A 346 0.77 -4.94 -13.32
N SER A 347 0.04 -4.24 -14.18
CA SER A 347 -1.40 -4.46 -14.38
C SER A 347 -1.68 -5.79 -15.05
N THR A 348 -2.58 -6.58 -14.51
CA THR A 348 -3.04 -7.81 -15.14
C THR A 348 -4.23 -7.50 -16.04
N MET A 349 -3.98 -7.38 -17.35
CA MET A 349 -4.97 -7.03 -18.38
C MET A 349 -5.42 -8.24 -19.22
N VAL A 350 -5.10 -9.46 -18.76
CA VAL A 350 -5.50 -10.72 -19.41
C VAL A 350 -6.28 -11.57 -18.44
N ASP A 351 -7.23 -12.38 -18.96
CA ASP A 351 -7.95 -13.36 -18.16
C ASP A 351 -7.08 -14.60 -17.96
N VAL A 352 -6.75 -14.84 -16.72
CA VAL A 352 -5.95 -15.97 -16.31
C VAL A 352 -6.64 -16.61 -15.13
N ASP A 353 -6.86 -17.92 -15.21
CA ASP A 353 -7.51 -18.69 -14.15
C ASP A 353 -7.00 -18.37 -12.76
N GLN A 354 -7.91 -18.26 -11.82
CA GLN A 354 -7.67 -17.98 -10.38
C GLN A 354 -7.09 -16.58 -10.07
N GLN A 355 -7.06 -15.63 -11.01
CA GLN A 355 -6.53 -14.27 -10.78
C GLN A 355 -7.57 -13.13 -10.91
N TYR A 356 -8.84 -13.42 -10.74
CA TYR A 356 -9.92 -12.41 -10.83
C TYR A 356 -9.69 -11.20 -9.90
N GLY A 357 -9.23 -11.42 -8.68
CA GLY A 357 -8.89 -10.33 -7.76
C GLY A 357 -7.72 -9.43 -8.22
N GLN A 358 -6.84 -9.89 -9.12
CA GLN A 358 -5.81 -9.05 -9.74
C GLN A 358 -6.36 -8.26 -10.92
N GLN A 359 -7.31 -8.86 -11.67
CA GLN A 359 -8.01 -8.17 -12.76
C GLN A 359 -8.85 -7.01 -12.22
N GLU A 360 -9.53 -7.17 -11.09
CA GLU A 360 -10.29 -6.09 -10.45
C GLU A 360 -9.43 -4.87 -10.10
N LYS A 361 -8.17 -5.10 -9.71
CA LYS A 361 -7.24 -4.06 -9.26
C LYS A 361 -6.32 -3.50 -10.35
N HIS A 362 -6.44 -4.01 -11.59
CA HIS A 362 -5.51 -3.64 -12.66
C HIS A 362 -5.45 -2.14 -12.95
N GLY A 363 -6.58 -1.41 -12.87
CA GLY A 363 -6.61 0.03 -13.06
C GLY A 363 -5.79 0.79 -12.02
N GLY A 364 -5.87 0.38 -10.75
CA GLY A 364 -5.06 0.95 -9.69
C GLY A 364 -3.57 0.60 -9.81
N ASN A 365 -3.25 -0.62 -10.26
CA ASN A 365 -1.88 -1.03 -10.55
C ASN A 365 -1.30 -0.22 -11.72
N PHE A 366 -2.08 -0.01 -12.80
CA PHE A 366 -1.66 0.90 -13.88
C PHE A 366 -1.34 2.31 -13.39
N ILE A 367 -2.20 2.88 -12.53
CA ILE A 367 -1.91 4.21 -11.93
C ILE A 367 -0.56 4.17 -11.21
N ARG A 368 -0.26 3.14 -10.44
CA ARG A 368 1.01 2.97 -9.76
C ARG A 368 2.18 2.86 -10.75
N ASN A 369 2.04 2.05 -11.80
CA ASN A 369 3.05 1.89 -12.84
C ASN A 369 3.37 3.23 -13.50
N PHE A 370 2.34 3.97 -13.90
CA PHE A 370 2.50 5.28 -14.53
C PHE A 370 3.11 6.31 -13.57
N MET A 371 2.67 6.33 -12.31
CA MET A 371 3.11 7.29 -11.30
C MET A 371 4.52 6.98 -10.75
N GLY A 372 5.06 5.80 -11.00
CA GLY A 372 6.40 5.39 -10.55
C GLY A 372 7.53 6.34 -10.97
N LEU A 373 7.43 6.96 -12.16
CA LEU A 373 8.35 8.01 -12.60
C LEU A 373 8.48 9.14 -11.58
N PHE A 374 7.35 9.57 -11.02
CA PHE A 374 7.34 10.71 -10.11
C PHE A 374 7.94 10.37 -8.75
N ALA A 375 7.95 9.10 -8.32
CA ALA A 375 8.71 8.68 -7.15
C ALA A 375 10.22 8.78 -7.41
N ILE A 376 10.69 8.35 -8.58
CA ILE A 376 12.10 8.46 -8.98
C ILE A 376 12.52 9.93 -9.06
N LEU A 377 11.69 10.77 -9.68
CA LEU A 377 11.93 12.20 -9.75
C LEU A 377 11.92 12.87 -8.37
N ALA A 378 11.07 12.42 -7.45
CA ALA A 378 11.05 12.92 -6.08
C ALA A 378 12.38 12.64 -5.37
N ILE A 379 12.92 11.43 -5.49
CA ILE A 379 14.23 11.06 -4.92
C ILE A 379 15.33 11.95 -5.52
N TYR A 380 15.35 12.07 -6.85
CA TYR A 380 16.34 12.89 -7.55
C TYR A 380 16.31 14.36 -7.09
N GLU A 381 15.11 14.99 -7.06
CA GLU A 381 14.96 16.38 -6.65
C GLU A 381 15.25 16.58 -5.16
N ALA A 382 14.91 15.63 -4.31
CA ALA A 382 15.23 15.64 -2.89
C ALA A 382 16.73 15.64 -2.62
N LEU A 383 17.47 14.78 -3.33
CA LEU A 383 18.93 14.71 -3.24
C LEU A 383 19.57 15.97 -3.80
N ARG A 384 19.12 16.44 -4.96
CA ARG A 384 19.65 17.65 -5.61
C ARG A 384 19.46 18.90 -4.78
N ARG A 385 18.28 19.07 -4.12
CA ARG A 385 17.98 20.20 -3.25
C ARG A 385 18.53 20.05 -1.84
N LYS A 386 19.14 18.92 -1.53
CA LYS A 386 19.60 18.55 -0.16
C LYS A 386 18.46 18.56 0.88
N GLU A 387 17.23 18.37 0.43
CA GLU A 387 16.03 18.34 1.29
C GLU A 387 15.71 16.94 1.84
N TRP A 388 16.42 15.90 1.40
CA TRP A 388 16.17 14.48 1.76
C TRP A 388 16.07 14.23 3.28
N ARG A 389 16.75 15.07 4.09
CA ARG A 389 16.68 14.97 5.54
C ARG A 389 15.31 15.33 6.11
N ASN A 390 14.51 16.15 5.42
CA ASN A 390 13.19 16.58 5.88
C ASN A 390 12.17 15.45 5.80
N PHE A 391 12.34 14.54 4.84
CA PHE A 391 11.49 13.35 4.65
C PHE A 391 12.23 12.04 4.91
N SER A 392 13.28 12.11 5.78
CA SER A 392 14.05 10.93 6.17
C SER A 392 13.19 9.78 6.72
N LEU A 393 12.13 10.08 7.47
CA LEU A 393 11.21 9.07 8.01
C LEU A 393 10.42 8.36 6.90
N ILE A 394 9.80 9.13 5.99
CA ILE A 394 9.04 8.59 4.85
C ILE A 394 9.96 7.77 3.94
N GLY A 395 11.12 8.32 3.61
CA GLY A 395 12.11 7.67 2.76
C GLY A 395 12.68 6.41 3.39
N ALA A 396 13.04 6.45 4.67
CA ALA A 396 13.57 5.28 5.38
C ALA A 396 12.55 4.15 5.47
N PHE A 397 11.28 4.45 5.78
CA PHE A 397 10.22 3.45 5.80
C PHE A 397 10.01 2.85 4.40
N THR A 398 9.94 3.70 3.36
CA THR A 398 9.76 3.26 1.98
C THR A 398 10.88 2.33 1.54
N ILE A 399 12.14 2.72 1.78
CA ILE A 399 13.31 1.92 1.39
C ILE A 399 13.38 0.63 2.19
N ALA A 400 13.18 0.68 3.52
CA ALA A 400 13.23 -0.50 4.36
C ALA A 400 12.15 -1.50 3.97
N TYR A 401 10.90 -1.07 3.88
CA TYR A 401 9.79 -1.95 3.61
C TYR A 401 9.81 -2.50 2.17
N LEU A 402 9.88 -1.59 1.18
CA LEU A 402 9.92 -2.02 -0.23
C LEU A 402 11.20 -2.77 -0.58
N GLY A 403 12.33 -2.46 0.10
CA GLY A 403 13.58 -3.20 -0.04
C GLY A 403 13.42 -4.67 0.38
N VAL A 404 12.83 -4.92 1.57
CA VAL A 404 12.57 -6.30 2.02
C VAL A 404 11.60 -7.01 1.08
N VAL A 405 10.49 -6.37 0.69
CA VAL A 405 9.51 -6.96 -0.22
C VAL A 405 10.13 -7.25 -1.60
N SER A 406 11.01 -6.38 -2.11
CA SER A 406 11.67 -6.59 -3.39
C SER A 406 12.62 -7.80 -3.41
N LEU A 407 13.24 -8.08 -2.27
CA LEU A 407 14.13 -9.25 -2.10
C LEU A 407 13.34 -10.54 -1.80
N SER A 408 12.09 -10.42 -1.35
CA SER A 408 11.21 -11.56 -1.12
C SER A 408 10.57 -12.05 -2.43
N GLY A 409 10.11 -13.31 -2.48
CA GLY A 409 9.35 -13.86 -3.61
C GLY A 409 7.97 -13.19 -3.85
N PHE A 410 7.58 -12.23 -3.00
CA PHE A 410 6.28 -11.54 -3.01
C PHE A 410 6.29 -10.18 -3.73
N SER A 411 7.40 -9.81 -4.38
CA SER A 411 7.54 -8.50 -5.06
C SER A 411 6.49 -8.23 -6.15
N ASN A 412 5.87 -9.26 -6.70
CA ASN A 412 4.81 -9.15 -7.72
C ASN A 412 3.39 -9.16 -7.12
N SER A 413 3.25 -9.32 -5.81
CA SER A 413 1.94 -9.29 -5.15
C SER A 413 1.59 -7.87 -4.73
N GLU A 414 0.52 -7.33 -5.28
CA GLU A 414 0.01 -6.00 -4.96
C GLU A 414 -0.27 -5.85 -3.45
N ARG A 415 -0.81 -6.88 -2.81
CA ARG A 415 -1.11 -6.92 -1.39
C ARG A 415 0.12 -6.64 -0.50
N PHE A 416 1.27 -7.22 -0.87
CA PHE A 416 2.52 -7.00 -0.13
C PHE A 416 3.18 -5.65 -0.42
N LEU A 417 2.87 -5.02 -1.55
CA LEU A 417 3.41 -3.70 -1.90
C LEU A 417 2.53 -2.55 -1.38
N LEU A 418 1.29 -2.85 -0.97
CA LEU A 418 0.31 -1.87 -0.54
C LEU A 418 0.75 -1.04 0.68
N PRO A 419 1.41 -1.60 1.72
CA PRO A 419 1.87 -0.83 2.89
C PRO A 419 2.81 0.33 2.58
N GLY A 420 3.57 0.26 1.49
CA GLY A 420 4.42 1.37 1.02
C GLY A 420 3.66 2.46 0.23
N LEU A 421 2.41 2.20 -0.17
CA LEU A 421 1.68 3.07 -1.09
C LEU A 421 1.41 4.49 -0.57
N PRO A 422 1.03 4.73 0.69
CA PRO A 422 0.86 6.09 1.20
C PRO A 422 2.14 6.93 1.11
N CYS A 423 3.29 6.32 1.38
CA CYS A 423 4.60 6.97 1.24
C CYS A 423 4.91 7.28 -0.22
N LEU A 424 4.66 6.34 -1.13
CA LEU A 424 4.82 6.54 -2.57
C LEU A 424 3.92 7.68 -3.09
N ILE A 425 2.67 7.76 -2.63
CA ILE A 425 1.74 8.83 -2.99
C ILE A 425 2.29 10.20 -2.60
N MET A 426 2.87 10.34 -1.40
CA MET A 426 3.51 11.59 -0.99
C MET A 426 4.74 11.91 -1.86
N MET A 427 5.52 10.90 -2.24
CA MET A 427 6.64 11.07 -3.17
C MET A 427 6.16 11.46 -4.58
N TRP A 428 5.10 10.84 -5.10
CA TRP A 428 4.51 11.22 -6.40
C TRP A 428 4.08 12.69 -6.40
N ALA A 429 3.38 13.13 -5.35
CA ALA A 429 2.94 14.51 -5.22
C ALA A 429 4.12 15.49 -5.21
N TYR A 430 5.19 15.20 -4.47
CA TYR A 430 6.40 16.00 -4.45
C TYR A 430 7.11 16.01 -5.81
N GLY A 431 7.24 14.85 -6.46
CA GLY A 431 7.82 14.73 -7.79
C GLY A 431 7.07 15.58 -8.84
N ILE A 432 5.72 15.61 -8.76
CA ILE A 432 4.90 16.43 -9.66
C ILE A 432 5.02 17.92 -9.34
N ALA A 433 4.95 18.29 -8.07
CA ALA A 433 5.07 19.71 -7.66
C ALA A 433 6.42 20.31 -8.06
N THR A 434 7.47 19.49 -8.14
CA THR A 434 8.84 19.91 -8.51
C THR A 434 9.18 19.74 -10.00
N LEU A 435 8.21 19.34 -10.84
CA LEU A 435 8.40 19.14 -12.27
C LEU A 435 8.97 20.35 -12.98
N ARG A 436 9.87 20.11 -13.94
CA ARG A 436 10.48 21.10 -14.83
C ARG A 436 10.10 20.88 -16.28
N ALA A 437 10.23 21.89 -17.09
CA ALA A 437 9.94 21.81 -18.54
C ALA A 437 10.72 20.67 -19.24
N LYS A 438 11.99 20.44 -18.86
CA LYS A 438 12.81 19.35 -19.42
C LYS A 438 12.24 17.95 -19.07
N THR A 439 11.57 17.81 -17.95
CA THR A 439 11.01 16.52 -17.48
C THR A 439 9.82 16.06 -18.32
N PHE A 440 9.14 16.97 -19.03
CA PHE A 440 8.06 16.58 -19.96
C PHE A 440 8.55 15.76 -21.15
N LYS A 441 9.81 15.92 -21.57
CA LYS A 441 10.41 15.04 -22.60
C LYS A 441 10.60 13.62 -22.07
N LEU A 442 11.04 13.49 -20.80
CA LEU A 442 11.19 12.20 -20.15
C LEU A 442 9.83 11.49 -19.99
N LEU A 443 8.75 12.23 -19.71
CA LEU A 443 7.41 11.69 -19.62
C LEU A 443 6.95 11.01 -20.93
N ASN A 444 7.37 11.51 -22.12
CA ASN A 444 7.05 10.86 -23.38
C ASN A 444 7.69 9.47 -23.47
N TRP A 445 8.98 9.38 -23.14
CA TRP A 445 9.68 8.09 -23.09
C TRP A 445 9.11 7.16 -22.03
N TRP A 446 8.69 7.70 -20.90
CA TRP A 446 8.03 6.95 -19.85
C TRP A 446 6.69 6.38 -20.30
N CYS A 447 5.88 7.13 -21.04
CA CYS A 447 4.64 6.61 -21.62
C CYS A 447 4.89 5.41 -22.54
N VAL A 448 5.92 5.49 -23.39
CA VAL A 448 6.32 4.38 -24.25
C VAL A 448 6.80 3.18 -23.44
N LEU A 449 7.61 3.43 -22.40
CA LEU A 449 8.10 2.37 -21.53
C LEU A 449 6.96 1.66 -20.79
N VAL A 450 6.03 2.42 -20.19
CA VAL A 450 4.85 1.85 -19.49
C VAL A 450 4.02 1.02 -20.45
N PHE A 451 3.76 1.51 -21.66
CA PHE A 451 3.05 0.74 -22.67
C PHE A 451 3.71 -0.62 -22.94
N PHE A 452 5.01 -0.63 -23.20
CA PHE A 452 5.72 -1.90 -23.44
C PHE A 452 5.80 -2.79 -22.19
N MET A 453 5.85 -2.22 -21.00
CA MET A 453 5.79 -2.98 -19.75
C MET A 453 4.44 -3.70 -19.59
N GLU A 454 3.32 -3.02 -19.88
CA GLU A 454 1.98 -3.61 -19.78
C GLU A 454 1.77 -4.74 -20.80
N VAL A 455 2.15 -4.50 -22.06
CA VAL A 455 2.04 -5.53 -23.13
C VAL A 455 2.99 -6.70 -22.84
N GLY A 456 4.22 -6.41 -22.46
CA GLY A 456 5.22 -7.42 -22.10
C GLY A 456 4.79 -8.25 -20.89
N TRP A 457 4.18 -7.60 -19.89
CA TRP A 457 3.68 -8.31 -18.71
C TRP A 457 2.53 -9.27 -19.04
N ALA A 458 1.61 -8.88 -19.93
CA ALA A 458 0.57 -9.76 -20.43
C ALA A 458 1.18 -11.01 -21.13
N TYR A 459 2.18 -10.81 -21.99
CA TYR A 459 2.96 -11.89 -22.61
C TYR A 459 3.58 -12.83 -21.57
N PHE A 460 4.31 -12.28 -20.60
CA PHE A 460 4.93 -13.09 -19.54
C PHE A 460 3.91 -13.84 -18.68
N LYS A 461 2.79 -13.23 -18.38
CA LYS A 461 1.73 -13.87 -17.58
C LYS A 461 1.12 -15.08 -18.28
N LEU A 462 0.85 -14.99 -19.55
CA LEU A 462 0.31 -16.09 -20.34
C LEU A 462 1.38 -17.17 -20.59
N GLY A 463 2.61 -16.75 -20.98
CA GLY A 463 3.72 -17.65 -21.25
C GLY A 463 4.18 -18.45 -20.02
N SER A 464 4.19 -17.83 -18.83
CA SER A 464 4.54 -18.54 -17.59
C SER A 464 3.57 -19.65 -17.20
N ARG A 465 2.41 -19.74 -17.84
CA ARG A 465 1.36 -20.73 -17.62
C ARG A 465 1.21 -21.70 -18.78
N GLY A 466 2.09 -21.60 -19.78
CA GLY A 466 2.03 -22.47 -20.95
C GLY A 466 0.77 -22.31 -21.77
N LEU A 467 0.18 -21.09 -21.78
CA LEU A 467 -1.03 -20.79 -22.54
C LEU A 467 -0.73 -20.43 -23.99
N PHE A 468 0.54 -20.34 -24.35
CA PHE A 468 1.08 -20.34 -25.73
C PHE A 468 2.56 -20.75 -25.72
#